data_4bdb769b24eac8cb1424b8ceb0892fce
#
_entry.id   4bdb769b24eac8cb1424b8ceb0892fce
#
_cell.length_a   1.000
_cell.length_b   1.000
_cell.length_c   1.000
_cell.angle_alpha   90.00
_cell.angle_beta   90.00
_cell.angle_gamma   90.00
#
_symmetry.space_group_name_H-M   'P 1'
#
loop_
_entity.id
_entity.type
_entity.pdbx_description
1 polymer ?
#
loop_
_entity_poly.entity_id
_entity_poly.type
_entity_poly.pdbx_seq_one_letter_code
_entity_poly.pdbx_strand_id
1 'polypeptide(L)'
;MESFMKRAMLLLSSTAAVALSGCSESADEADSALTEQVDSKPETVVSPISGTESIDAGLAVGDQAPMAAGLLTDAGETTLGKILENGPALVVFTRSVEWCPYCQTQLKSINAIVDDLKDRGYNLYGLSYDSPDKQDRFAKNQMLQYQMLSDQPSKVIDGFGLRDPQYTDGRAVGVPYASVFVIDKNGKIIAKSVSGNYKKRPSNEQILALVDSI
;
A
#
# COMPACT_ATOMS: atom_id res chain seq x y z
N MET A 1 -22.16 34.54 38.85
CA MET A 1 -21.79 35.86 38.39
C MET A 1 -21.45 35.69 36.96
N GLU A 2 -22.44 35.76 36.06
CA GLU A 2 -22.87 36.97 35.34
C GLU A 2 -21.74 37.44 34.43
N SER A 3 -21.86 37.68 33.12
CA SER A 3 -22.98 38.23 32.39
C SER A 3 -22.62 38.20 30.89
N PHE A 4 -23.51 37.79 29.99
CA PHE A 4 -24.20 38.63 28.99
C PHE A 4 -23.28 39.38 28.02
N MET A 5 -23.48 39.37 26.72
CA MET A 5 -24.59 39.83 25.84
C MET A 5 -24.22 39.58 24.39
N LYS A 6 -25.00 38.89 23.56
CA LYS A 6 -26.10 39.35 22.68
C LYS A 6 -25.87 40.65 21.94
N ARG A 7 -25.90 40.54 20.60
CA ARG A 7 -26.65 41.39 19.59
C ARG A 7 -26.25 40.88 18.21
N ALA A 8 -27.10 40.35 17.40
CA ALA A 8 -28.32 40.79 16.73
C ALA A 8 -28.05 41.63 15.48
N MET A 9 -28.31 41.01 14.33
CA MET A 9 -29.26 41.41 13.30
C MET A 9 -29.01 42.72 12.51
N LEU A 10 -28.88 42.61 11.19
CA LEU A 10 -29.79 43.32 10.27
C LEU A 10 -29.72 42.78 8.84
N LEU A 11 -30.90 42.50 8.33
CA LEU A 11 -31.29 42.25 6.95
C LEU A 11 -31.17 43.54 6.14
N LEU A 12 -30.87 43.48 4.85
CA LEU A 12 -31.62 44.23 3.85
C LEU A 12 -31.50 43.59 2.46
N SER A 13 -32.63 43.37 1.92
CA SER A 13 -32.97 42.97 0.56
C SER A 13 -32.95 44.16 -0.40
N SER A 14 -32.65 43.94 -1.67
CA SER A 14 -33.26 44.69 -2.76
C SER A 14 -33.12 43.97 -4.09
N THR A 15 -34.16 43.69 -4.64
CA THR A 15 -34.91 43.37 -5.81
C THR A 15 -34.55 44.15 -7.10
N ALA A 16 -34.81 43.41 -8.22
CA ALA A 16 -35.32 43.85 -9.54
C ALA A 16 -34.30 44.49 -10.52
N ALA A 17 -34.34 44.28 -11.83
CA ALA A 17 -35.40 43.96 -12.79
C ALA A 17 -34.78 43.52 -14.15
N VAL A 18 -35.42 42.64 -14.79
CA VAL A 18 -35.82 42.41 -16.19
C VAL A 18 -35.37 43.46 -17.25
N ALA A 19 -34.82 42.97 -18.37
CA ALA A 19 -35.19 43.41 -19.72
C ALA A 19 -34.92 42.36 -20.77
N LEU A 20 -35.95 42.04 -21.52
CA LEU A 20 -35.97 41.22 -22.74
C LEU A 20 -35.43 42.04 -23.93
N SER A 21 -34.83 41.37 -24.89
CA SER A 21 -35.14 41.41 -26.33
C SER A 21 -33.95 41.17 -27.20
N GLY A 22 -34.12 40.31 -28.18
CA GLY A 22 -33.55 40.45 -29.48
C GLY A 22 -33.12 39.13 -30.10
N CYS A 23 -34.04 38.47 -30.86
CA CYS A 23 -33.74 37.48 -31.86
C CYS A 23 -32.83 38.07 -32.94
N SER A 24 -31.86 37.28 -33.39
CA SER A 24 -31.51 37.24 -34.81
C SER A 24 -30.81 35.91 -35.10
N GLU A 25 -31.45 35.23 -36.05
CA GLU A 25 -31.09 34.00 -36.71
C GLU A 25 -29.95 34.26 -37.71
N SER A 26 -28.91 33.45 -37.71
CA SER A 26 -28.26 32.99 -38.93
C SER A 26 -27.42 31.78 -38.66
N ALA A 27 -27.72 30.75 -39.37
CA ALA A 27 -26.97 29.52 -39.47
C ALA A 27 -25.61 29.77 -40.12
N ASP A 28 -24.59 29.10 -39.61
CA ASP A 28 -23.58 28.49 -40.50
C ASP A 28 -22.91 27.32 -39.81
N GLU A 29 -22.65 26.35 -40.63
CA GLU A 29 -22.16 25.01 -40.39
C GLU A 29 -20.74 24.95 -39.83
N ALA A 30 -20.51 23.73 -39.32
CA ALA A 30 -19.27 22.95 -39.29
C ALA A 30 -18.25 23.27 -38.21
N ASP A 31 -18.02 22.49 -37.37
CA ASP A 31 -17.01 21.42 -37.35
C ASP A 31 -17.02 20.74 -36.01
N SER A 32 -17.49 19.51 -36.04
CA SER A 32 -17.49 18.59 -34.92
C SER A 32 -16.06 18.10 -34.70
N ALA A 33 -15.30 18.85 -33.94
CA ALA A 33 -14.10 18.32 -33.32
C ALA A 33 -14.49 17.61 -32.03
N LEU A 34 -14.77 16.34 -32.15
CA LEU A 34 -14.75 15.37 -31.05
C LEU A 34 -13.35 15.38 -30.47
N THR A 35 -13.16 16.16 -29.43
CA THR A 35 -12.04 15.95 -28.51
C THR A 35 -12.34 14.65 -27.74
N GLU A 36 -11.84 13.55 -28.28
CA GLU A 36 -11.66 12.31 -27.55
C GLU A 36 -10.80 12.64 -26.32
N GLN A 37 -11.44 12.77 -25.18
CA GLN A 37 -10.76 12.68 -23.90
C GLN A 37 -10.28 11.24 -23.80
N VAL A 38 -9.03 11.02 -24.21
CA VAL A 38 -8.29 9.82 -23.85
C VAL A 38 -8.17 9.86 -22.32
N ASP A 39 -9.09 9.14 -21.67
CA ASP A 39 -8.97 8.76 -20.29
C ASP A 39 -7.75 7.85 -20.18
N SER A 40 -6.58 8.47 -20.02
CA SER A 40 -5.34 7.75 -19.79
C SER A 40 -5.37 7.22 -18.36
N LYS A 41 -6.04 6.07 -18.19
CA LYS A 41 -5.79 5.19 -17.07
C LYS A 41 -4.26 5.11 -16.92
N PRO A 42 -3.70 5.43 -15.74
CA PRO A 42 -2.26 5.32 -15.54
C PRO A 42 -1.85 3.88 -15.86
N GLU A 43 -1.03 3.75 -16.86
CA GLU A 43 -0.48 2.46 -17.29
C GLU A 43 0.35 1.93 -16.12
N THR A 44 -0.17 0.87 -15.50
CA THR A 44 0.44 0.21 -14.35
C THR A 44 1.71 -0.45 -14.83
N VAL A 45 2.85 0.19 -14.65
CA VAL A 45 4.15 -0.40 -14.92
C VAL A 45 4.42 -1.47 -13.85
N VAL A 46 3.81 -2.63 -14.04
CA VAL A 46 4.22 -3.84 -13.34
C VAL A 46 5.44 -4.34 -14.08
N SER A 47 6.63 -3.93 -13.65
CA SER A 47 7.85 -4.56 -14.15
C SER A 47 7.94 -5.95 -13.53
N PRO A 48 7.74 -7.02 -14.29
CA PRO A 48 7.87 -8.37 -13.75
C PRO A 48 9.32 -8.55 -13.33
N ILE A 49 9.55 -8.79 -12.04
CA ILE A 49 10.87 -9.13 -11.54
C ILE A 49 11.23 -10.49 -12.11
N SER A 50 12.24 -10.52 -12.96
CA SER A 50 12.68 -11.74 -13.68
C SER A 50 13.01 -12.87 -12.69
N GLY A 51 12.53 -14.08 -12.98
CA GLY A 51 12.83 -15.27 -12.19
C GLY A 51 11.95 -15.48 -10.94
N THR A 52 11.01 -14.58 -10.63
CA THR A 52 10.11 -14.73 -9.47
C THR A 52 8.82 -15.49 -9.78
N GLU A 53 8.59 -15.91 -11.03
CA GLU A 53 7.29 -16.44 -11.46
C GLU A 53 6.14 -15.49 -11.08
N SER A 54 6.27 -14.25 -11.52
CA SER A 54 5.37 -13.14 -11.20
C SER A 54 3.93 -13.45 -11.59
N ILE A 55 3.00 -13.17 -10.68
CA ILE A 55 1.56 -13.23 -10.92
C ILE A 55 0.93 -11.87 -10.62
N ASP A 56 -0.19 -11.59 -11.26
CA ASP A 56 -1.01 -10.44 -10.92
C ASP A 56 -2.02 -10.84 -9.82
N ALA A 57 -1.60 -10.67 -8.58
CA ALA A 57 -2.42 -10.89 -7.39
C ALA A 57 -2.28 -9.73 -6.41
N GLY A 58 -3.25 -9.60 -5.51
CA GLY A 58 -3.31 -8.53 -4.54
C GLY A 58 -3.67 -7.17 -5.15
N LEU A 59 -3.66 -6.14 -4.32
CA LEU A 59 -3.92 -4.75 -4.73
C LEU A 59 -3.04 -4.33 -5.90
N ALA A 60 -3.62 -3.57 -6.83
CA ALA A 60 -2.89 -3.02 -7.97
C ALA A 60 -2.04 -1.80 -7.58
N VAL A 61 -1.06 -1.46 -8.42
CA VAL A 61 -0.39 -0.16 -8.31
C VAL A 61 -1.43 0.93 -8.55
N GLY A 62 -1.46 1.92 -7.66
CA GLY A 62 -2.47 2.97 -7.63
C GLY A 62 -3.58 2.74 -6.61
N ASP A 63 -3.81 1.51 -6.15
CA ASP A 63 -4.80 1.20 -5.12
C ASP A 63 -4.39 1.71 -3.74
N GLN A 64 -5.39 1.86 -2.87
CA GLN A 64 -5.21 2.25 -1.48
C GLN A 64 -5.03 1.03 -0.58
N ALA A 65 -3.95 0.99 0.17
CA ALA A 65 -3.72 -0.02 1.19
C ALA A 65 -4.72 0.08 2.35
N PRO A 66 -5.02 -1.02 3.07
CA PRO A 66 -5.97 -1.04 4.17
C PRO A 66 -5.39 -0.35 5.44
N MET A 67 -5.35 0.97 5.45
CA MET A 67 -4.68 1.81 6.46
C MET A 67 -5.13 1.56 7.90
N ALA A 68 -6.43 1.26 8.09
CA ALA A 68 -7.02 1.01 9.41
C ALA A 68 -6.83 -0.44 9.90
N ALA A 69 -6.27 -1.33 9.07
CA ALA A 69 -6.09 -2.72 9.45
C ALA A 69 -5.08 -2.86 10.60
N GLY A 70 -5.49 -3.56 11.64
CA GLY A 70 -4.70 -3.74 12.85
C GLY A 70 -3.54 -4.70 12.64
N LEU A 71 -2.42 -4.36 13.22
CA LEU A 71 -1.18 -5.13 13.26
C LEU A 71 -0.69 -5.20 14.71
N LEU A 72 0.14 -6.17 14.99
CA LEU A 72 0.82 -6.30 16.27
C LEU A 72 2.34 -6.19 16.07
N THR A 73 3.00 -5.61 17.05
CA THR A 73 4.46 -5.54 17.13
C THR A 73 4.92 -6.00 18.52
N ASP A 74 6.21 -6.04 18.76
CA ASP A 74 6.78 -6.24 20.10
C ASP A 74 6.40 -5.12 21.09
N ALA A 75 6.08 -3.93 20.57
CA ALA A 75 5.62 -2.79 21.37
C ALA A 75 4.09 -2.74 21.57
N GLY A 76 3.32 -3.67 20.97
CA GLY A 76 1.86 -3.74 21.08
C GLY A 76 1.12 -3.49 19.77
N GLU A 77 -0.13 -3.06 19.89
CA GLU A 77 -1.02 -2.84 18.76
C GLU A 77 -0.64 -1.59 17.95
N THR A 78 -0.75 -1.72 16.63
CA THR A 78 -0.56 -0.63 15.67
C THR A 78 -1.50 -0.81 14.48
N THR A 79 -1.40 0.06 13.48
CA THR A 79 -2.09 -0.09 12.19
C THR A 79 -1.11 0.20 11.06
N LEU A 80 -1.44 -0.23 9.85
CA LEU A 80 -0.63 0.11 8.69
C LEU A 80 -0.49 1.64 8.52
N GLY A 81 -1.59 2.39 8.76
CA GLY A 81 -1.55 3.85 8.74
C GLY A 81 -0.55 4.45 9.70
N LYS A 82 -0.49 3.93 10.94
CA LYS A 82 0.49 4.37 11.93
C LYS A 82 1.94 4.07 11.54
N ILE A 83 2.17 2.92 10.92
CA ILE A 83 3.49 2.56 10.38
C ILE A 83 3.94 3.58 9.32
N LEU A 84 3.04 3.98 8.43
CA LEU A 84 3.32 4.92 7.34
C LEU A 84 3.45 6.39 7.79
N GLU A 85 3.07 6.75 9.02
CA GLU A 85 3.38 8.07 9.60
C GLU A 85 4.91 8.31 9.67
N ASN A 86 5.71 7.23 9.76
CA ASN A 86 7.17 7.30 9.75
C ASN A 86 7.77 7.49 8.34
N GLY A 87 6.96 7.51 7.30
CA GLY A 87 7.37 7.66 5.91
C GLY A 87 6.93 6.49 5.03
N PRO A 88 7.28 6.56 3.73
CA PRO A 88 7.00 5.47 2.80
C PRO A 88 7.63 4.15 3.25
N ALA A 89 7.02 3.04 2.87
CA ALA A 89 7.44 1.73 3.32
C ALA A 89 7.61 0.72 2.18
N LEU A 90 8.61 -0.14 2.31
CA LEU A 90 8.72 -1.40 1.61
C LEU A 90 8.30 -2.51 2.56
N VAL A 91 7.20 -3.20 2.23
CA VAL A 91 6.64 -4.28 3.06
C VAL A 91 6.85 -5.62 2.36
N VAL A 92 7.54 -6.52 3.02
CA VAL A 92 7.80 -7.89 2.55
C VAL A 92 6.79 -8.82 3.22
N PHE A 93 5.79 -9.28 2.46
CA PHE A 93 4.85 -10.27 2.91
C PHE A 93 5.46 -11.66 2.82
N THR A 94 5.46 -12.36 3.92
CA THR A 94 6.08 -13.68 4.04
C THR A 94 5.16 -14.67 4.76
N ARG A 95 5.35 -15.96 4.49
CA ARG A 95 4.46 -17.01 4.99
C ARG A 95 4.63 -17.23 6.50
N SER A 96 5.88 -17.46 6.95
CA SER A 96 6.17 -17.68 8.37
C SER A 96 7.65 -17.52 8.67
N VAL A 97 7.96 -16.90 9.80
CA VAL A 97 9.31 -16.86 10.38
C VAL A 97 9.65 -18.13 11.15
N GLU A 98 8.66 -18.96 11.48
CA GLU A 98 8.84 -20.15 12.31
C GLU A 98 9.17 -21.37 11.47
N TRP A 99 8.42 -21.62 10.40
CA TRP A 99 8.49 -22.90 9.69
C TRP A 99 8.80 -22.82 8.20
N CYS A 100 8.98 -21.59 7.64
CA CYS A 100 9.24 -21.41 6.21
C CYS A 100 10.73 -21.05 5.96
N PRO A 101 11.59 -22.02 5.56
CA PRO A 101 13.01 -21.74 5.38
C PRO A 101 13.31 -20.74 4.28
N TYR A 102 12.55 -20.72 3.19
CA TYR A 102 12.69 -19.72 2.12
C TYR A 102 12.37 -18.30 2.61
N CYS A 103 11.36 -18.19 3.51
CA CYS A 103 11.00 -16.93 4.13
C CYS A 103 12.12 -16.41 5.02
N GLN A 104 12.63 -17.26 5.89
CA GLN A 104 13.75 -16.93 6.79
C GLN A 104 14.99 -16.50 6.01
N THR A 105 15.30 -17.20 4.90
CA THR A 105 16.45 -16.86 4.04
C THR A 105 16.27 -15.48 3.42
N GLN A 106 15.09 -15.15 2.87
CA GLN A 106 14.82 -13.83 2.31
C GLN A 106 14.92 -12.74 3.37
N LEU A 107 14.25 -12.91 4.53
CA LEU A 107 14.25 -11.94 5.61
C LEU A 107 15.68 -11.63 6.12
N LYS A 108 16.54 -12.64 6.18
CA LYS A 108 17.95 -12.44 6.51
C LYS A 108 18.72 -11.70 5.41
N SER A 109 18.45 -12.05 4.14
CA SER A 109 19.12 -11.43 2.99
C SER A 109 18.82 -9.94 2.89
N ILE A 110 17.55 -9.55 3.00
CA ILE A 110 17.13 -8.14 2.87
C ILE A 110 17.63 -7.24 4.01
N ASN A 111 18.12 -7.82 5.10
CA ASN A 111 18.76 -7.06 6.17
C ASN A 111 19.99 -6.28 5.68
N ALA A 112 20.66 -6.77 4.63
CA ALA A 112 21.82 -6.14 4.04
C ALA A 112 21.50 -4.84 3.25
N ILE A 113 20.25 -4.61 2.86
CA ILE A 113 19.83 -3.44 2.08
C ILE A 113 19.01 -2.43 2.88
N VAL A 114 18.93 -2.57 4.20
CA VAL A 114 18.16 -1.66 5.06
C VAL A 114 18.62 -0.22 4.90
N ASP A 115 19.93 0.02 4.92
CA ASP A 115 20.47 1.37 4.79
C ASP A 115 20.29 1.90 3.35
N ASP A 116 20.46 1.06 2.33
CA ASP A 116 20.20 1.43 0.93
C ASP A 116 18.74 1.87 0.71
N LEU A 117 17.78 1.21 1.39
CA LEU A 117 16.36 1.58 1.34
C LEU A 117 16.09 2.89 2.09
N LYS A 118 16.72 3.08 3.25
CA LYS A 118 16.63 4.34 4.02
C LYS A 118 17.18 5.53 3.24
N ASP A 119 18.31 5.36 2.55
CA ASP A 119 18.89 6.40 1.71
C ASP A 119 17.97 6.81 0.55
N ARG A 120 17.09 5.90 0.12
CA ARG A 120 16.02 6.15 -0.85
C ARG A 120 14.72 6.66 -0.21
N GLY A 121 14.69 6.84 1.10
CA GLY A 121 13.54 7.35 1.86
C GLY A 121 12.50 6.31 2.23
N TYR A 122 12.80 5.00 2.14
CA TYR A 122 11.88 3.92 2.45
C TYR A 122 12.25 3.19 3.73
N ASN A 123 11.24 2.95 4.58
CA ASN A 123 11.37 2.07 5.74
C ASN A 123 11.06 0.63 5.34
N LEU A 124 11.89 -0.32 5.79
CA LEU A 124 11.67 -1.75 5.54
C LEU A 124 10.85 -2.38 6.67
N TYR A 125 9.87 -3.19 6.31
CA TYR A 125 9.09 -4.02 7.23
C TYR A 125 8.92 -5.43 6.68
N GLY A 126 9.02 -6.43 7.56
CA GLY A 126 8.56 -7.80 7.28
C GLY A 126 7.17 -8.01 7.86
N LEU A 127 6.29 -8.75 7.16
CA LEU A 127 4.95 -9.03 7.63
C LEU A 127 4.61 -10.51 7.45
N SER A 128 4.12 -11.13 8.52
CA SER A 128 3.57 -12.49 8.48
C SER A 128 2.42 -12.64 9.48
N TYR A 129 1.70 -13.75 9.41
CA TYR A 129 0.64 -14.08 10.36
C TYR A 129 1.16 -14.68 11.68
N ASP A 130 2.48 -14.88 11.82
CA ASP A 130 3.05 -15.38 13.08
C ASP A 130 2.79 -14.40 14.23
N SER A 131 2.75 -14.93 15.46
CA SER A 131 2.58 -14.09 16.65
C SER A 131 3.75 -13.12 16.86
N PRO A 132 3.52 -11.98 17.54
CA PRO A 132 4.58 -11.02 17.85
C PRO A 132 5.80 -11.67 18.52
N ASP A 133 5.59 -12.56 19.48
CA ASP A 133 6.67 -13.25 20.19
C ASP A 133 7.57 -14.09 19.29
N LYS A 134 6.98 -14.75 18.28
CA LYS A 134 7.74 -15.56 17.31
C LYS A 134 8.54 -14.67 16.39
N GLN A 135 7.95 -13.57 15.94
CA GLN A 135 8.61 -12.58 15.10
C GLN A 135 9.74 -11.86 15.82
N ASP A 136 9.51 -11.41 17.06
CA ASP A 136 10.50 -10.76 17.90
C ASP A 136 11.71 -11.69 18.16
N ARG A 137 11.44 -12.93 18.53
CA ARG A 137 12.48 -13.95 18.72
C ARG A 137 13.29 -14.17 17.44
N PHE A 138 12.63 -14.25 16.28
CA PHE A 138 13.31 -14.41 15.01
C PHE A 138 14.16 -13.17 14.69
N ALA A 139 13.59 -11.97 14.81
CA ALA A 139 14.28 -10.72 14.53
C ALA A 139 15.53 -10.55 15.41
N LYS A 140 15.43 -10.80 16.70
CA LYS A 140 16.57 -10.74 17.64
C LYS A 140 17.65 -11.78 17.32
N ASN A 141 17.26 -13.02 17.07
CA ASN A 141 18.19 -14.10 16.76
C ASN A 141 18.93 -13.87 15.44
N GLN A 142 18.30 -13.18 14.48
CA GLN A 142 18.90 -12.88 13.18
C GLN A 142 19.47 -11.46 13.11
N MET A 143 19.43 -10.69 14.21
CA MET A 143 19.90 -9.30 14.29
C MET A 143 19.31 -8.43 13.18
N LEU A 144 18.00 -8.55 12.93
CA LEU A 144 17.34 -7.75 11.91
C LEU A 144 17.33 -6.27 12.31
N GLN A 145 17.66 -5.39 11.36
CA GLN A 145 17.70 -3.94 11.54
C GLN A 145 16.39 -3.26 11.12
N TYR A 146 15.34 -4.04 10.93
CA TYR A 146 14.00 -3.59 10.57
C TYR A 146 12.94 -4.33 11.40
N GLN A 147 11.75 -3.75 11.46
CA GLN A 147 10.67 -4.29 12.28
C GLN A 147 9.88 -5.38 11.56
N MET A 148 9.50 -6.41 12.33
CA MET A 148 8.51 -7.39 11.91
C MET A 148 7.12 -7.00 12.39
N LEU A 149 6.11 -7.19 11.53
CA LEU A 149 4.70 -6.87 11.77
C LEU A 149 3.89 -8.17 11.80
N SER A 150 3.20 -8.41 12.89
CA SER A 150 2.33 -9.57 13.06
C SER A 150 0.91 -9.25 12.59
N ASP A 151 0.44 -9.99 11.62
CA ASP A 151 -0.92 -9.89 11.08
C ASP A 151 -1.77 -11.09 11.53
N GLN A 152 -2.09 -11.16 12.81
CA GLN A 152 -3.02 -12.16 13.33
C GLN A 152 -4.44 -11.56 13.40
N PRO A 153 -5.46 -12.17 12.79
CA PRO A 153 -5.52 -13.41 11.99
C PRO A 153 -5.54 -13.18 10.47
N SER A 154 -4.55 -12.55 9.89
CA SER A 154 -4.36 -12.30 8.45
C SER A 154 -5.28 -11.22 7.85
N LYS A 155 -5.67 -10.20 8.63
CA LYS A 155 -6.56 -9.12 8.18
C LYS A 155 -5.90 -8.19 7.16
N VAL A 156 -4.63 -7.89 7.34
CA VAL A 156 -3.86 -7.06 6.40
C VAL A 156 -3.59 -7.87 5.13
N ILE A 157 -3.18 -9.13 5.26
CA ILE A 157 -2.99 -10.07 4.15
C ILE A 157 -4.27 -10.16 3.31
N ASP A 158 -5.44 -10.30 3.95
CA ASP A 158 -6.74 -10.34 3.28
C ASP A 158 -7.10 -9.00 2.63
N GLY A 159 -6.86 -7.89 3.34
CA GLY A 159 -7.09 -6.55 2.82
C GLY A 159 -6.23 -6.19 1.62
N PHE A 160 -5.05 -6.81 1.49
CA PHE A 160 -4.23 -6.74 0.29
C PHE A 160 -4.65 -7.74 -0.81
N GLY A 161 -5.59 -8.64 -0.55
CA GLY A 161 -5.96 -9.71 -1.49
C GLY A 161 -4.82 -10.71 -1.74
N LEU A 162 -3.97 -10.92 -0.75
CA LEU A 162 -2.75 -11.74 -0.88
C LEU A 162 -2.87 -13.14 -0.31
N ARG A 163 -3.96 -13.50 0.37
CA ARG A 163 -4.13 -14.85 0.91
C ARG A 163 -3.97 -15.88 -0.20
N ASP A 164 -3.03 -16.81 -0.01
CA ASP A 164 -2.76 -17.89 -0.97
C ASP A 164 -3.86 -18.98 -0.88
N PRO A 165 -4.73 -19.11 -1.89
CA PRO A 165 -5.86 -20.01 -1.85
C PRO A 165 -5.46 -21.50 -1.95
N GLN A 166 -4.20 -21.83 -2.21
CA GLN A 166 -3.73 -23.20 -2.25
C GLN A 166 -3.73 -23.87 -0.86
N TYR A 167 -3.76 -23.05 0.23
CA TYR A 167 -3.66 -23.54 1.61
C TYR A 167 -5.01 -23.39 2.33
N THR A 168 -5.83 -24.43 2.24
CA THR A 168 -7.18 -24.49 2.82
C THR A 168 -7.22 -25.18 4.19
N ASP A 169 -6.15 -25.86 4.57
CA ASP A 169 -6.04 -26.56 5.84
C ASP A 169 -4.61 -26.49 6.44
N GLY A 170 -4.49 -26.94 7.68
CA GLY A 170 -3.23 -27.03 8.39
C GLY A 170 -2.61 -25.67 8.75
N ARG A 171 -1.33 -25.70 9.08
CA ARG A 171 -0.60 -24.51 9.58
C ARG A 171 -0.40 -23.40 8.54
N ALA A 172 -0.57 -23.70 7.27
CA ALA A 172 -0.36 -22.73 6.20
C ALA A 172 -1.64 -21.95 5.83
N VAL A 173 -2.77 -22.22 6.47
CA VAL A 173 -4.00 -21.42 6.26
C VAL A 173 -3.75 -19.97 6.66
N GLY A 174 -4.09 -19.04 5.76
CA GLY A 174 -3.91 -17.60 5.99
C GLY A 174 -2.55 -17.02 5.56
N VAL A 175 -1.63 -17.86 5.04
CA VAL A 175 -0.37 -17.33 4.50
C VAL A 175 -0.61 -16.49 3.25
N PRO A 176 0.20 -15.45 3.03
CA PRO A 176 0.16 -14.69 1.78
C PRO A 176 0.94 -15.38 0.67
N TYR A 177 0.64 -15.02 -0.58
CA TYR A 177 1.64 -15.09 -1.63
C TYR A 177 2.91 -14.34 -1.19
N ALA A 178 4.06 -14.88 -1.53
CA ALA A 178 5.33 -14.22 -1.27
C ALA A 178 5.41 -12.93 -2.10
N SER A 179 5.45 -11.79 -1.46
CA SER A 179 5.37 -10.51 -2.18
C SER A 179 6.13 -9.38 -1.51
N VAL A 180 6.42 -8.37 -2.30
CA VAL A 180 6.99 -7.09 -1.89
C VAL A 180 6.08 -5.99 -2.40
N PHE A 181 5.69 -5.08 -1.53
CA PHE A 181 4.91 -3.89 -1.85
C PHE A 181 5.66 -2.64 -1.43
N VAL A 182 5.71 -1.66 -2.32
CA VAL A 182 6.19 -0.31 -2.01
C VAL A 182 4.97 0.59 -1.87
N ILE A 183 4.86 1.24 -0.72
CA ILE A 183 3.67 1.99 -0.31
C ILE A 183 4.11 3.40 0.05
N ASP A 184 3.47 4.41 -0.52
CA ASP A 184 3.75 5.80 -0.17
C ASP A 184 3.20 6.16 1.23
N LYS A 185 3.58 7.31 1.77
CA LYS A 185 3.14 7.77 3.09
C LYS A 185 1.62 7.95 3.22
N ASN A 186 0.90 8.05 2.11
CA ASN A 186 -0.56 8.19 2.08
C ASN A 186 -1.25 6.84 1.95
N GLY A 187 -0.49 5.73 1.86
CA GLY A 187 -0.99 4.38 1.73
C GLY A 187 -1.27 3.93 0.30
N LYS A 188 -0.86 4.70 -0.71
CA LYS A 188 -1.00 4.31 -2.11
C LYS A 188 0.07 3.29 -2.48
N ILE A 189 -0.31 2.20 -3.11
CA ILE A 189 0.62 1.24 -3.68
C ILE A 189 1.31 1.88 -4.88
N ILE A 190 2.63 1.98 -4.86
CA ILE A 190 3.42 2.61 -5.92
C ILE A 190 4.27 1.63 -6.72
N ALA A 191 4.58 0.46 -6.15
CA ALA A 191 5.16 -0.67 -6.86
C ALA A 191 4.87 -1.97 -6.13
N LYS A 192 4.89 -3.09 -6.85
CA LYS A 192 4.73 -4.42 -6.24
C LYS A 192 5.45 -5.51 -7.02
N SER A 193 5.76 -6.60 -6.33
CA SER A 193 6.16 -7.87 -6.92
C SER A 193 5.48 -8.99 -6.15
N VAL A 194 4.72 -9.85 -6.83
CA VAL A 194 4.03 -10.99 -6.23
C VAL A 194 4.46 -12.26 -6.94
N SER A 195 4.91 -13.26 -6.18
CA SER A 195 5.35 -14.55 -6.73
C SER A 195 4.28 -15.62 -6.56
N GLY A 196 3.94 -16.29 -7.65
CA GLY A 196 3.08 -17.48 -7.63
C GLY A 196 3.79 -18.72 -7.04
N ASN A 197 5.11 -18.67 -6.93
CA ASN A 197 5.90 -19.71 -6.32
C ASN A 197 6.67 -19.17 -5.11
N TYR A 198 6.27 -19.55 -3.91
CA TYR A 198 6.86 -19.07 -2.67
C TYR A 198 8.38 -19.34 -2.50
N LYS A 199 8.95 -20.21 -3.35
CA LYS A 199 10.40 -20.49 -3.37
C LYS A 199 11.18 -19.49 -4.24
N LYS A 200 10.50 -18.80 -5.15
CA LYS A 200 11.08 -17.83 -6.08
C LYS A 200 10.85 -16.42 -5.53
N ARG A 201 11.91 -15.80 -5.08
CA ARG A 201 11.88 -14.52 -4.39
C ARG A 201 12.77 -13.51 -5.11
N PRO A 202 12.41 -12.21 -5.13
CA PRO A 202 13.31 -11.21 -5.67
C PRO A 202 14.63 -11.17 -4.88
N SER A 203 15.74 -10.97 -5.59
CA SER A 203 17.03 -10.69 -4.96
C SER A 203 17.06 -9.26 -4.38
N ASN A 204 18.07 -8.95 -3.59
CA ASN A 204 18.26 -7.60 -3.06
C ASN A 204 18.39 -6.55 -4.17
N GLU A 205 19.16 -6.86 -5.23
CA GLU A 205 19.34 -6.00 -6.39
C GLU A 205 18.01 -5.76 -7.12
N GLN A 206 17.17 -6.78 -7.23
CA GLN A 206 15.84 -6.66 -7.85
C GLN A 206 14.89 -5.83 -7.00
N ILE A 207 14.96 -5.92 -5.67
CA ILE A 207 14.19 -5.08 -4.75
C ILE A 207 14.62 -3.62 -4.87
N LEU A 208 15.91 -3.34 -4.88
CA LEU A 208 16.44 -1.99 -5.07
C LEU A 208 16.06 -1.43 -6.44
N ALA A 209 16.18 -2.22 -7.51
CA ALA A 209 15.77 -1.82 -8.85
C ALA A 209 14.25 -1.52 -8.94
N LEU A 210 13.41 -2.28 -8.20
CA LEU A 210 11.98 -1.99 -8.09
C LEU A 210 11.74 -0.61 -7.47
N VAL A 211 12.45 -0.28 -6.40
CA VAL A 211 12.37 1.03 -5.74
C VAL A 211 12.92 2.14 -6.63
N ASP A 212 14.02 1.90 -7.35
CA ASP A 212 14.64 2.87 -8.24
C ASP A 212 13.82 3.14 -9.52
N SER A 213 12.79 2.32 -9.80
CA SER A 213 11.89 2.48 -10.95
C SER A 213 10.69 3.41 -10.73
N ILE A 214 10.56 4.00 -9.51
CA ILE A 214 9.40 4.79 -9.10
C ILE A 214 9.67 6.29 -9.19
#